data_5ae96a54f172d8dccd297cdb1c1f1379
#
_entry.id   5ae96a54f172d8dccd297cdb1c1f1379
#
_cell.length_a   1.000
_cell.length_b   1.000
_cell.length_c   1.000
_cell.angle_alpha   90.00
_cell.angle_beta   90.00
_cell.angle_gamma   90.00
#
_symmetry.space_group_name_H-M   'P 1'
#
loop_
_entity.id
_entity.type
_entity.pdbx_description
1 polymer ?
#
loop_
_entity_poly.entity_id
_entity_poly.type
_entity_poly.pdbx_seq_one_letter_code
_entity_poly.pdbx_strand_id
1 'polypeptide(L)'
;MTESSGSTTIVLDFDGTITEVDLLDDLARRFGDSVVYQEVEDALLTGTITLRECITREYEPVTMPLDEAVGWVLANVRLRPGLRELVAFAKARRWSVRVLSSGFEEIIVPVLADAGVDGIDVLANRVDARSEGWRVIWRDEAVCAVCGEPCKRSGLPEGEVIYVGDGISDRCAALAARRVFATRGLARYLSERGLPHEPFDDFHDVIGALAP
;
A
#
# COMPACT_ATOMS: atom_id res chain seq x y z
N MET A 1 13.15 -35.97 -3.07
CA MET A 1 12.21 -34.90 -2.68
C MET A 1 12.91 -33.60 -3.02
N THR A 2 12.62 -33.05 -4.18
CA THR A 2 13.14 -31.74 -4.59
C THR A 2 12.38 -30.69 -3.80
N GLU A 3 13.03 -30.04 -2.83
CA GLU A 3 12.52 -28.82 -2.23
C GLU A 3 12.35 -27.82 -3.38
N SER A 4 11.11 -27.51 -3.69
CA SER A 4 10.77 -26.35 -4.53
C SER A 4 11.25 -25.14 -3.73
N SER A 5 12.42 -24.61 -4.08
CA SER A 5 12.88 -23.33 -3.57
C SER A 5 12.01 -22.25 -4.15
N GLY A 6 10.80 -22.10 -3.58
CA GLY A 6 9.90 -21.02 -3.91
C GLY A 6 10.61 -19.69 -3.69
N SER A 7 10.52 -18.78 -4.66
CA SER A 7 11.08 -17.44 -4.53
C SER A 7 10.40 -16.72 -3.36
N THR A 8 11.18 -16.14 -2.46
CA THR A 8 10.64 -15.27 -1.39
C THR A 8 10.47 -13.85 -1.93
N THR A 9 9.31 -13.27 -1.67
CA THR A 9 9.04 -11.86 -2.01
C THR A 9 8.61 -11.09 -0.76
N ILE A 10 9.24 -9.96 -0.53
CA ILE A 10 8.76 -8.97 0.44
C ILE A 10 7.77 -8.07 -0.29
N VAL A 11 6.53 -8.08 0.15
CA VAL A 11 5.45 -7.24 -0.38
C VAL A 11 5.20 -6.11 0.60
N LEU A 12 5.36 -4.88 0.14
CA LEU A 12 5.23 -3.66 0.92
C LEU A 12 3.96 -2.92 0.48
N ASP A 13 3.13 -2.55 1.41
CA ASP A 13 2.19 -1.46 1.17
C ASP A 13 2.95 -0.13 1.05
N PHE A 14 2.30 0.90 0.49
CA PHE A 14 2.94 2.19 0.28
C PHE A 14 2.47 3.23 1.30
N ASP A 15 1.21 3.57 1.31
CA ASP A 15 0.62 4.65 2.11
C ASP A 15 0.56 4.24 3.59
N GLY A 16 1.20 5.02 4.47
CA GLY A 16 1.31 4.68 5.90
C GLY A 16 2.32 3.56 6.23
N THR A 17 2.86 2.87 5.21
CA THR A 17 3.85 1.79 5.34
C THR A 17 5.24 2.21 4.84
N ILE A 18 5.42 2.44 3.55
CA ILE A 18 6.66 3.04 3.01
C ILE A 18 6.74 4.50 3.41
N THR A 19 5.64 5.21 3.33
CA THR A 19 5.51 6.57 3.83
C THR A 19 5.14 6.58 5.32
N GLU A 20 5.56 7.62 6.05
CA GLU A 20 5.20 7.79 7.46
C GLU A 20 3.72 8.14 7.67
N VAL A 21 3.08 8.71 6.65
CA VAL A 21 1.66 9.08 6.64
C VAL A 21 0.96 8.46 5.45
N ASP A 22 -0.36 8.39 5.50
CA ASP A 22 -1.19 7.98 4.37
C ASP A 22 -1.25 9.14 3.37
N LEU A 23 -0.51 9.05 2.26
CA LEU A 23 -0.49 10.10 1.23
C LEU A 23 -1.76 10.13 0.41
N LEU A 24 -2.40 8.96 0.24
CA LEU A 24 -3.68 8.89 -0.46
C LEU A 24 -4.74 9.70 0.30
N ASP A 25 -4.81 9.50 1.61
CA ASP A 25 -5.67 10.27 2.51
C ASP A 25 -5.32 11.77 2.50
N ASP A 26 -4.04 12.12 2.66
CA ASP A 26 -3.59 13.51 2.69
C ASP A 26 -3.90 14.28 1.39
N LEU A 27 -3.77 13.64 0.23
CA LEU A 27 -4.11 14.24 -1.07
C LEU A 27 -5.63 14.48 -1.18
N ALA A 28 -6.45 13.49 -0.82
CA ALA A 28 -7.91 13.60 -0.87
C ALA A 28 -8.42 14.71 0.07
N ARG A 29 -7.89 14.76 1.31
CA ARG A 29 -8.25 15.81 2.29
C ARG A 29 -7.85 17.20 1.88
N ARG A 30 -6.71 17.33 1.22
CA ARG A 30 -6.15 18.63 0.87
C ARG A 30 -6.70 19.21 -0.41
N PHE A 31 -6.93 18.38 -1.42
CA PHE A 31 -7.24 18.80 -2.78
C PHE A 31 -8.61 18.34 -3.27
N GLY A 32 -9.28 17.49 -2.51
CA GLY A 32 -10.66 17.07 -2.73
C GLY A 32 -11.68 17.98 -2.06
N ASP A 33 -12.90 17.50 -1.97
CA ASP A 33 -14.00 18.17 -1.27
C ASP A 33 -14.10 17.65 0.17
N SER A 34 -13.97 18.56 1.15
CA SER A 34 -13.94 18.19 2.58
C SER A 34 -15.24 17.58 3.09
N VAL A 35 -16.37 17.91 2.48
CA VAL A 35 -17.68 17.34 2.88
C VAL A 35 -17.80 15.92 2.35
N VAL A 36 -17.45 15.72 1.07
CA VAL A 36 -17.42 14.39 0.45
C VAL A 36 -16.45 13.47 1.20
N TYR A 37 -15.23 13.96 1.47
CA TYR A 37 -14.23 13.24 2.23
C TYR A 37 -14.80 12.73 3.58
N GLN A 38 -15.37 13.61 4.40
CA GLN A 38 -15.90 13.21 5.70
C GLN A 38 -17.04 12.19 5.58
N GLU A 39 -17.96 12.39 4.62
CA GLU A 39 -19.09 11.47 4.38
C GLU A 39 -18.61 10.06 4.02
N VAL A 40 -17.63 9.95 3.12
CA VAL A 40 -17.18 8.63 2.63
C VAL A 40 -16.29 7.91 3.65
N GLU A 41 -15.47 8.63 4.42
CA GLU A 41 -14.71 8.07 5.53
C GLU A 41 -15.63 7.49 6.62
N ASP A 42 -16.66 8.23 7.04
CA ASP A 42 -17.65 7.76 8.00
C ASP A 42 -18.39 6.52 7.47
N ALA A 43 -18.73 6.51 6.18
CA ALA A 43 -19.41 5.40 5.53
C ALA A 43 -18.48 4.17 5.40
N LEU A 44 -17.19 4.35 5.12
CA LEU A 44 -16.20 3.28 5.11
C LEU A 44 -16.01 2.67 6.50
N LEU A 45 -15.88 3.51 7.53
CA LEU A 45 -15.72 3.07 8.92
C LEU A 45 -16.92 2.25 9.41
N THR A 46 -18.12 2.59 8.99
CA THR A 46 -19.38 1.86 9.31
C THR A 46 -19.62 0.65 8.41
N GLY A 47 -18.81 0.47 7.37
CA GLY A 47 -18.93 -0.63 6.41
C GLY A 47 -20.13 -0.50 5.46
N THR A 48 -20.67 0.73 5.28
CA THR A 48 -21.78 1.01 4.36
C THR A 48 -21.34 1.19 2.91
N ILE A 49 -20.08 1.49 2.69
CA ILE A 49 -19.43 1.51 1.37
C ILE A 49 -18.15 0.69 1.38
N THR A 50 -17.68 0.33 0.21
CA THR A 50 -16.41 -0.36 0.01
C THR A 50 -15.25 0.64 0.02
N LEU A 51 -14.01 0.16 0.27
CA LEU A 51 -12.81 0.98 0.12
C LEU A 51 -12.68 1.54 -1.31
N ARG A 52 -13.06 0.75 -2.30
CA ARG A 52 -13.06 1.17 -3.71
C ARG A 52 -14.00 2.34 -3.97
N GLU A 53 -15.20 2.27 -3.41
CA GLU A 53 -16.17 3.36 -3.52
C GLU A 53 -15.70 4.61 -2.79
N CYS A 54 -15.11 4.46 -1.60
CA CYS A 54 -14.52 5.54 -0.83
C CYS A 54 -13.48 6.29 -1.67
N ILE A 55 -12.43 5.62 -2.12
CA ILE A 55 -11.37 6.21 -2.95
C ILE A 55 -11.93 6.85 -4.22
N THR A 56 -12.89 6.21 -4.90
CA THR A 56 -13.50 6.79 -6.11
C THR A 56 -14.14 8.14 -5.83
N ARG A 57 -14.95 8.22 -4.77
CA ARG A 57 -15.68 9.44 -4.41
C ARG A 57 -14.78 10.53 -3.86
N GLU A 58 -13.72 10.19 -3.14
CA GLU A 58 -12.73 11.15 -2.62
C GLU A 58 -11.95 11.86 -3.73
N TYR A 59 -11.64 11.12 -4.80
CA TYR A 59 -10.83 11.67 -5.88
C TYR A 59 -11.62 12.28 -7.03
N GLU A 60 -12.92 12.01 -7.14
CA GLU A 60 -13.79 12.62 -8.14
C GLU A 60 -13.79 14.18 -8.10
N PRO A 61 -13.77 14.86 -6.93
CA PRO A 61 -13.71 16.32 -6.87
C PRO A 61 -12.29 16.90 -7.01
N VAL A 62 -11.23 16.11 -7.06
CA VAL A 62 -9.85 16.60 -7.21
C VAL A 62 -9.65 17.09 -8.64
N THR A 63 -9.32 18.38 -8.81
CA THR A 63 -9.11 19.02 -10.12
C THR A 63 -7.67 19.50 -10.33
N MET A 64 -6.79 19.26 -9.36
CA MET A 64 -5.39 19.63 -9.43
C MET A 64 -4.68 18.90 -10.59
N PRO A 65 -3.81 19.59 -11.36
CA PRO A 65 -2.94 18.93 -12.33
C PRO A 65 -2.04 17.88 -11.66
N LEU A 66 -1.83 16.74 -12.33
CA LEU A 66 -1.06 15.64 -11.77
C LEU A 66 0.38 16.00 -11.41
N ASP A 67 1.02 16.78 -12.26
CA ASP A 67 2.40 17.26 -12.04
C ASP A 67 2.51 18.18 -10.80
N GLU A 68 1.50 18.99 -10.53
CA GLU A 68 1.43 19.79 -9.31
C GLU A 68 1.23 18.91 -8.07
N ALA A 69 0.36 17.90 -8.16
CA ALA A 69 0.15 16.93 -7.07
C ALA A 69 1.44 16.14 -6.78
N VAL A 70 2.13 15.64 -7.81
CA VAL A 70 3.43 14.96 -7.68
C VAL A 70 4.46 15.91 -7.06
N GLY A 71 4.55 17.14 -7.53
CA GLY A 71 5.47 18.15 -6.98
C GLY A 71 5.19 18.43 -5.50
N TRP A 72 3.92 18.53 -5.12
CA TRP A 72 3.55 18.70 -3.72
C TRP A 72 3.93 17.47 -2.88
N VAL A 73 3.66 16.26 -3.36
CA VAL A 73 4.04 15.02 -2.66
C VAL A 73 5.55 14.96 -2.44
N LEU A 74 6.36 15.15 -3.47
CA LEU A 74 7.82 15.11 -3.37
C LEU A 74 8.37 16.15 -2.38
N ALA A 75 7.73 17.31 -2.25
CA ALA A 75 8.13 18.35 -1.31
C ALA A 75 7.73 18.06 0.16
N ASN A 76 6.75 17.18 0.40
CA ASN A 76 6.16 16.97 1.72
C ASN A 76 6.26 15.54 2.23
N VAL A 77 6.50 14.55 1.37
CA VAL A 77 6.54 13.14 1.76
C VAL A 77 7.73 12.86 2.69
N ARG A 78 7.48 12.03 3.70
CA ARG A 78 8.51 11.43 4.53
C ARG A 78 8.45 9.93 4.39
N LEU A 79 9.57 9.34 4.02
CA LEU A 79 9.68 7.90 3.94
C LEU A 79 10.12 7.34 5.28
N ARG A 80 9.57 6.19 5.62
CA ARG A 80 9.97 5.44 6.79
C ARG A 80 11.43 5.00 6.66
N PRO A 81 12.25 5.15 7.72
CA PRO A 81 13.68 4.79 7.68
C PRO A 81 13.92 3.33 7.31
N GLY A 82 15.05 3.06 6.66
CA GLY A 82 15.51 1.70 6.35
C GLY A 82 14.96 1.09 5.05
N LEU A 83 14.19 1.83 4.23
CA LEU A 83 13.65 1.29 2.97
C LEU A 83 14.75 0.83 2.00
N ARG A 84 15.77 1.65 1.78
CA ARG A 84 16.90 1.30 0.90
C ARG A 84 17.67 0.10 1.43
N GLU A 85 17.88 0.04 2.73
CA GLU A 85 18.53 -1.05 3.44
C GLU A 85 17.73 -2.34 3.32
N LEU A 86 16.40 -2.29 3.42
CA LEU A 86 15.54 -3.45 3.22
C LEU A 86 15.63 -3.99 1.79
N VAL A 87 15.64 -3.11 0.79
CA VAL A 87 15.81 -3.49 -0.61
C VAL A 87 17.18 -4.14 -0.84
N ALA A 88 18.26 -3.56 -0.29
CA ALA A 88 19.59 -4.12 -0.38
C ALA A 88 19.68 -5.48 0.35
N PHE A 89 19.05 -5.62 1.51
CA PHE A 89 18.97 -6.84 2.29
C PHE A 89 18.25 -7.96 1.50
N ALA A 90 17.10 -7.65 0.88
CA ALA A 90 16.37 -8.59 0.05
C ALA A 90 17.21 -9.04 -1.16
N LYS A 91 17.84 -8.10 -1.86
CA LYS A 91 18.71 -8.37 -3.01
C LYS A 91 19.88 -9.29 -2.65
N ALA A 92 20.53 -9.07 -1.50
CA ALA A 92 21.61 -9.93 -1.02
C ALA A 92 21.17 -11.37 -0.78
N ARG A 93 19.89 -11.60 -0.47
CA ARG A 93 19.27 -12.92 -0.29
C ARG A 93 18.63 -13.50 -1.55
N ARG A 94 18.69 -12.78 -2.66
CA ARG A 94 17.99 -13.12 -3.91
C ARG A 94 16.46 -13.17 -3.73
N TRP A 95 15.95 -12.36 -2.81
CA TRP A 95 14.52 -12.14 -2.63
C TRP A 95 14.08 -10.97 -3.50
N SER A 96 12.82 -11.02 -3.95
CA SER A 96 12.19 -9.92 -4.66
C SER A 96 11.54 -8.94 -3.68
N VAL A 97 11.41 -7.69 -4.09
CA VAL A 97 10.62 -6.68 -3.38
C VAL A 97 9.55 -6.16 -4.33
N ARG A 98 8.32 -6.09 -3.85
CA ARG A 98 7.16 -5.57 -4.59
C ARG A 98 6.43 -4.55 -3.74
N VAL A 99 6.07 -3.41 -4.31
CA VAL A 99 5.08 -2.49 -3.74
C VAL A 99 3.71 -2.89 -4.23
N LEU A 100 2.75 -3.03 -3.33
CA LEU A 100 1.37 -3.39 -3.62
C LEU A 100 0.43 -2.41 -2.90
N SER A 101 -0.01 -1.38 -3.63
CA SER A 101 -0.75 -0.25 -3.07
C SER A 101 -2.16 -0.11 -3.64
N SER A 102 -3.04 0.49 -2.86
CA SER A 102 -4.34 1.00 -3.29
C SER A 102 -4.26 2.44 -3.84
N GLY A 103 -3.08 3.09 -3.70
CA GLY A 103 -2.79 4.40 -4.25
C GLY A 103 -2.50 4.38 -5.76
N PHE A 104 -1.86 5.44 -6.26
CA PHE A 104 -1.67 5.67 -7.68
C PHE A 104 -0.22 5.53 -8.11
N GLU A 105 0.02 4.74 -9.16
CA GLU A 105 1.35 4.52 -9.75
C GLU A 105 2.03 5.84 -10.12
N GLU A 106 1.25 6.82 -10.62
CA GLU A 106 1.71 8.15 -11.01
C GLU A 106 2.27 8.99 -9.83
N ILE A 107 1.93 8.62 -8.59
CA ILE A 107 2.47 9.22 -7.36
C ILE A 107 3.60 8.36 -6.79
N ILE A 108 3.40 7.06 -6.72
CA ILE A 108 4.31 6.10 -6.06
C ILE A 108 5.66 6.04 -6.77
N VAL A 109 5.65 5.92 -8.10
CA VAL A 109 6.88 5.76 -8.89
C VAL A 109 7.82 6.97 -8.76
N PRO A 110 7.35 8.23 -8.90
CA PRO A 110 8.20 9.40 -8.64
C PRO A 110 8.79 9.45 -7.22
N VAL A 111 8.02 9.08 -6.20
CA VAL A 111 8.50 9.07 -4.80
C VAL A 111 9.61 8.05 -4.61
N LEU A 112 9.45 6.83 -5.15
CA LEU A 112 10.49 5.80 -5.08
C LEU A 112 11.75 6.21 -5.85
N ALA A 113 11.59 6.85 -7.01
CA ALA A 113 12.70 7.34 -7.81
C ALA A 113 13.47 8.46 -7.09
N ASP A 114 12.79 9.44 -6.49
CA ASP A 114 13.39 10.51 -5.68
C ASP A 114 14.14 9.93 -4.47
N ALA A 115 13.58 8.88 -3.87
CA ALA A 115 14.22 8.11 -2.80
C ALA A 115 15.44 7.31 -3.27
N GLY A 116 15.76 7.23 -4.56
CA GLY A 116 16.84 6.39 -5.11
C GLY A 116 16.59 4.90 -4.88
N VAL A 117 15.33 4.48 -4.93
CA VAL A 117 14.89 3.09 -4.80
C VAL A 117 14.45 2.60 -6.16
N ASP A 118 15.38 1.96 -6.89
CA ASP A 118 15.16 1.47 -8.23
C ASP A 118 14.97 -0.05 -8.26
N GLY A 119 14.29 -0.54 -9.30
CA GLY A 119 14.15 -1.98 -9.58
C GLY A 119 13.17 -2.72 -8.67
N ILE A 120 12.28 -1.99 -8.01
CA ILE A 120 11.13 -2.57 -7.29
C ILE A 120 9.95 -2.68 -8.27
N ASP A 121 9.28 -3.81 -8.24
CA ASP A 121 8.02 -4.02 -8.96
C ASP A 121 6.89 -3.27 -8.23
N VAL A 122 6.18 -2.38 -8.94
CA VAL A 122 5.07 -1.60 -8.39
C VAL A 122 3.76 -2.07 -9.00
N LEU A 123 2.85 -2.53 -8.17
CA LEU A 123 1.47 -2.82 -8.52
C LEU A 123 0.54 -1.89 -7.75
N ALA A 124 -0.04 -0.93 -8.44
CA ALA A 124 -0.93 0.07 -7.86
C ALA A 124 -2.10 0.35 -8.81
N ASN A 125 -3.07 1.13 -8.37
CA ASN A 125 -4.04 1.70 -9.28
C ASN A 125 -3.38 2.82 -10.09
N ARG A 126 -4.11 3.36 -11.04
CA ARG A 126 -3.68 4.51 -11.83
C ARG A 126 -4.74 5.62 -11.73
N VAL A 127 -4.37 6.80 -12.11
CA VAL A 127 -5.28 7.94 -12.13
C VAL A 127 -5.25 8.66 -13.50
N ASP A 128 -6.44 8.94 -14.03
CA ASP A 128 -6.63 9.88 -15.13
C ASP A 128 -7.03 11.24 -14.52
N ALA A 129 -6.03 12.11 -14.38
CA ALA A 129 -6.16 13.41 -13.72
C ALA A 129 -6.75 14.43 -14.72
N ARG A 130 -8.07 14.59 -14.69
CA ARG A 130 -8.80 15.54 -15.56
C ARG A 130 -9.08 16.84 -14.81
N SER A 131 -9.22 17.91 -15.57
CA SER A 131 -9.57 19.23 -15.02
C SER A 131 -10.96 19.29 -14.37
N GLU A 132 -11.88 18.40 -14.77
CA GLU A 132 -13.21 18.26 -14.18
C GLU A 132 -13.30 17.26 -13.02
N GLY A 133 -12.19 16.63 -12.66
CA GLY A 133 -12.09 15.68 -11.57
C GLY A 133 -11.31 14.42 -11.93
N TRP A 134 -10.58 13.90 -10.96
CA TRP A 134 -9.75 12.71 -11.17
C TRP A 134 -10.61 11.45 -11.32
N ARG A 135 -10.18 10.54 -12.21
CA ARG A 135 -10.81 9.24 -12.43
C ARG A 135 -9.85 8.14 -12.05
N VAL A 136 -10.23 7.33 -11.09
CA VAL A 136 -9.43 6.17 -10.68
C VAL A 136 -9.55 5.07 -11.73
N ILE A 137 -8.42 4.57 -12.20
CA ILE A 137 -8.29 3.42 -13.10
C ILE A 137 -7.83 2.26 -12.25
N TRP A 138 -8.75 1.37 -11.93
CA TRP A 138 -8.50 0.24 -11.05
C TRP A 138 -7.59 -0.79 -11.70
N ARG A 139 -6.58 -1.25 -10.96
CA ARG A 139 -5.64 -2.28 -11.39
C ARG A 139 -6.34 -3.62 -11.68
N ASP A 140 -7.34 -3.94 -10.91
CA ASP A 140 -8.01 -5.24 -10.94
C ASP A 140 -9.52 -5.08 -10.71
N GLU A 141 -10.30 -5.83 -11.47
CA GLU A 141 -11.76 -5.92 -11.36
C GLU A 141 -12.21 -7.28 -10.77
N ALA A 142 -11.29 -8.22 -10.61
CA ALA A 142 -11.62 -9.56 -10.17
C ALA A 142 -12.02 -9.57 -8.69
N VAL A 143 -13.20 -10.08 -8.42
CA VAL A 143 -13.72 -10.22 -7.05
C VAL A 143 -12.95 -11.32 -6.31
N CYS A 144 -12.39 -10.98 -5.17
CA CYS A 144 -11.69 -11.92 -4.32
C CYS A 144 -12.67 -12.88 -3.62
N ALA A 145 -12.44 -14.18 -3.74
CA ALA A 145 -13.27 -15.19 -3.10
C ALA A 145 -13.24 -15.16 -1.55
N VAL A 146 -12.28 -14.43 -0.94
CA VAL A 146 -12.12 -14.35 0.51
C VAL A 146 -12.85 -13.17 1.12
N CYS A 147 -12.69 -11.96 0.53
CA CYS A 147 -13.32 -10.75 1.06
C CYS A 147 -14.55 -10.26 0.27
N GLY A 148 -14.84 -10.87 -0.88
CA GLY A 148 -16.00 -10.51 -1.70
C GLY A 148 -15.82 -9.26 -2.57
N GLU A 149 -14.60 -8.67 -2.60
CA GLU A 149 -14.29 -7.44 -3.33
C GLU A 149 -12.96 -7.55 -4.06
N PRO A 150 -12.70 -6.77 -5.11
CA PRO A 150 -11.35 -6.61 -5.65
C PRO A 150 -10.41 -6.05 -4.57
N CYS A 151 -9.28 -6.69 -4.35
CA CYS A 151 -8.38 -6.32 -3.25
C CYS A 151 -6.90 -6.61 -3.56
N LYS A 152 -6.01 -6.21 -2.67
CA LYS A 152 -4.56 -6.42 -2.81
C LYS A 152 -4.16 -7.90 -2.93
N ARG A 153 -4.98 -8.84 -2.45
CA ARG A 153 -4.67 -10.28 -2.50
C ARG A 153 -4.37 -10.78 -3.91
N SER A 154 -5.05 -10.26 -4.94
CA SER A 154 -4.82 -10.62 -6.34
C SER A 154 -3.44 -10.23 -6.88
N GLY A 155 -2.77 -9.27 -6.22
CA GLY A 155 -1.43 -8.79 -6.57
C GLY A 155 -0.30 -9.54 -5.85
N LEU A 156 -0.60 -10.53 -5.01
CA LEU A 156 0.44 -11.30 -4.34
C LEU A 156 1.16 -12.20 -5.36
N PRO A 157 2.50 -12.29 -5.29
CA PRO A 157 3.26 -13.20 -6.13
C PRO A 157 3.07 -14.65 -5.70
N GLU A 158 3.40 -15.59 -6.58
CA GLU A 158 3.57 -16.98 -6.20
C GLU A 158 4.81 -17.17 -5.31
N GLY A 159 4.79 -18.21 -4.47
CA GLY A 159 5.88 -18.53 -3.56
C GLY A 159 5.68 -18.02 -2.15
N GLU A 160 6.77 -17.77 -1.45
CA GLU A 160 6.74 -17.31 -0.06
C GLU A 160 6.59 -15.79 0.01
N VAL A 161 5.53 -15.32 0.67
CA VAL A 161 5.24 -13.90 0.82
C VAL A 161 5.51 -13.45 2.26
N ILE A 162 6.33 -12.42 2.40
CA ILE A 162 6.49 -11.62 3.62
C ILE A 162 5.74 -10.31 3.35
N TYR A 163 4.68 -10.05 4.09
CA TYR A 163 3.84 -8.86 3.90
C TYR A 163 4.14 -7.80 4.95
N VAL A 164 4.25 -6.55 4.54
CA VAL A 164 4.45 -5.39 5.43
C VAL A 164 3.36 -4.38 5.12
N GLY A 165 2.55 -4.01 6.12
CA GLY A 165 1.41 -3.12 5.91
C GLY A 165 0.88 -2.47 7.19
N ASP A 166 -0.07 -1.56 7.05
CA ASP A 166 -0.60 -0.79 8.18
C ASP A 166 -2.13 -0.67 8.22
N GLY A 167 -2.85 -0.87 7.11
CA GLY A 167 -4.22 -0.41 6.97
C GLY A 167 -5.29 -1.46 6.64
N ILE A 168 -6.47 -0.94 6.31
CA ILE A 168 -7.66 -1.75 5.96
C ILE A 168 -7.46 -2.49 4.63
N SER A 169 -6.79 -1.84 3.66
CA SER A 169 -6.53 -2.40 2.34
C SER A 169 -5.65 -3.67 2.37
N ASP A 170 -4.85 -3.81 3.44
CA ASP A 170 -3.87 -4.89 3.60
C ASP A 170 -4.45 -6.17 4.17
N ARG A 171 -5.62 -6.08 4.85
CA ARG A 171 -6.18 -7.19 5.64
C ARG A 171 -6.25 -8.49 4.87
N CYS A 172 -6.81 -8.46 3.66
CA CYS A 172 -7.01 -9.68 2.87
C CYS A 172 -5.70 -10.25 2.31
N ALA A 173 -4.75 -9.40 1.93
CA ALA A 173 -3.43 -9.81 1.47
C ALA A 173 -2.58 -10.38 2.62
N ALA A 174 -2.59 -9.74 3.79
CA ALA A 174 -1.88 -10.21 4.99
C ALA A 174 -2.31 -11.62 5.40
N LEU A 175 -3.62 -11.95 5.29
CA LEU A 175 -4.12 -13.30 5.58
C LEU A 175 -3.59 -14.40 4.64
N ALA A 176 -2.98 -14.04 3.52
CA ALA A 176 -2.40 -14.99 2.57
C ALA A 176 -0.87 -15.08 2.68
N ALA A 177 -0.25 -14.19 3.43
CA ALA A 177 1.18 -14.16 3.61
C ALA A 177 1.64 -15.18 4.65
N ARG A 178 2.86 -15.68 4.48
CA ARG A 178 3.50 -16.57 5.43
C ARG A 178 3.95 -15.85 6.70
N ARG A 179 4.42 -14.62 6.56
CA ARG A 179 4.89 -13.77 7.65
C ARG A 179 4.36 -12.36 7.44
N VAL A 180 3.92 -11.72 8.50
CA VAL A 180 3.30 -10.40 8.44
C VAL A 180 3.98 -9.46 9.42
N PHE A 181 4.46 -8.34 8.93
CA PHE A 181 4.83 -7.18 9.72
C PHE A 181 3.69 -6.17 9.64
N ALA A 182 3.18 -5.77 10.79
CA ALA A 182 2.00 -4.91 10.83
C ALA A 182 2.15 -3.78 11.83
N THR A 183 1.62 -2.63 11.47
CA THR A 183 1.50 -1.48 12.37
C THR A 183 0.06 -0.95 12.34
N ARG A 184 -0.27 0.03 13.17
CA ARG A 184 -1.56 0.76 13.17
C ARG A 184 -2.81 -0.12 13.09
N GLY A 185 -3.67 0.15 12.08
CA GLY A 185 -4.97 -0.49 11.88
C GLY A 185 -4.88 -1.97 11.54
N LEU A 186 -3.87 -2.37 10.76
CA LEU A 186 -3.64 -3.77 10.42
C LEU A 186 -3.21 -4.57 11.65
N ALA A 187 -2.28 -4.04 12.45
CA ALA A 187 -1.82 -4.70 13.68
C ALA A 187 -2.97 -4.93 14.66
N ARG A 188 -3.83 -3.91 14.86
CA ARG A 188 -5.04 -4.04 15.68
C ARG A 188 -5.98 -5.11 15.15
N TYR A 189 -6.28 -5.08 13.85
CA TYR A 189 -7.15 -6.06 13.19
C TYR A 189 -6.67 -7.50 13.38
N LEU A 190 -5.35 -7.74 13.24
CA LEU A 190 -4.75 -9.07 13.40
C LEU A 190 -4.74 -9.50 14.87
N SER A 191 -4.40 -8.59 15.79
CA SER A 191 -4.41 -8.86 17.24
C SER A 191 -5.79 -9.26 17.75
N GLU A 192 -6.83 -8.53 17.37
CA GLU A 192 -8.22 -8.82 17.75
C GLU A 192 -8.71 -10.21 17.30
N ARG A 193 -8.07 -10.78 16.29
CA ARG A 193 -8.37 -12.09 15.73
C ARG A 193 -7.39 -13.19 16.16
N GLY A 194 -6.43 -12.86 17.01
CA GLY A 194 -5.39 -13.81 17.44
C GLY A 194 -4.50 -14.28 16.30
N LEU A 195 -4.35 -13.50 15.24
CA LEU A 195 -3.55 -13.84 14.07
C LEU A 195 -2.10 -13.40 14.26
N PRO A 196 -1.11 -14.25 13.93
CA PRO A 196 0.29 -13.95 14.13
C PRO A 196 0.75 -12.79 13.24
N HIS A 197 1.44 -11.84 13.83
CA HIS A 197 2.11 -10.75 13.15
C HIS A 197 3.21 -10.19 14.05
N GLU A 198 4.13 -9.44 13.45
CA GLU A 198 5.23 -8.78 14.14
C GLU A 198 5.05 -7.27 14.01
N PRO A 199 5.20 -6.53 15.11
CA PRO A 199 5.17 -5.07 15.05
C PRO A 199 6.45 -4.54 14.40
N PHE A 200 6.37 -3.37 13.79
CA PHE A 200 7.51 -2.63 13.29
C PHE A 200 7.25 -1.11 13.40
N ASP A 201 8.29 -0.37 13.71
CA ASP A 201 8.28 1.09 13.68
C ASP A 201 8.97 1.60 12.41
N ASP A 202 10.04 0.93 11.97
CA ASP A 202 10.73 1.20 10.73
C ASP A 202 11.22 -0.08 10.03
N PHE A 203 11.87 0.06 8.86
CA PHE A 203 12.33 -1.11 8.10
C PHE A 203 13.58 -1.77 8.69
N HIS A 204 14.29 -1.12 9.62
CA HIS A 204 15.38 -1.78 10.33
C HIS A 204 14.85 -2.86 11.28
N ASP A 205 13.65 -2.67 11.87
CA ASP A 205 12.98 -3.71 12.67
C ASP A 205 12.66 -4.92 11.81
N VAL A 206 12.11 -4.68 10.60
CA VAL A 206 11.81 -5.75 9.63
C VAL A 206 13.09 -6.50 9.25
N ILE A 207 14.17 -5.78 8.93
CA ILE A 207 15.48 -6.38 8.63
C ILE A 207 15.99 -7.20 9.81
N GLY A 208 15.95 -6.65 11.02
CA GLY A 208 16.40 -7.31 12.24
C GLY A 208 15.68 -8.63 12.50
N ALA A 209 14.36 -8.63 12.32
CA ALA A 209 13.53 -9.83 12.48
C ALA A 209 13.71 -10.88 11.36
N LEU A 210 14.14 -10.45 10.16
CA LEU A 210 14.43 -11.34 9.03
C LEU A 210 15.91 -11.81 8.99
N ALA A 211 16.77 -11.20 9.77
CA ALA A 211 18.15 -11.65 9.91
C ALA A 211 18.22 -13.01 10.62
N PRO A 212 19.20 -13.87 10.27
CA PRO A 212 19.39 -15.18 10.89
C PRO A 212 19.81 -15.09 12.36
#